data_70ee7059258be1b494bb548513d2e3a9
#
_entry.id   70ee7059258be1b494bb548513d2e3a9
#
_cell.length_a   1.000
_cell.length_b   1.000
_cell.length_c   1.000
_cell.angle_alpha   90.00
_cell.angle_beta   90.00
_cell.angle_gamma   90.00
#
_symmetry.space_group_name_H-M   'P 1'
#
loop_
_entity.id
_entity.type
_entity.pdbx_description
1 polymer ?
#
loop_
_entity_poly.entity_id
_entity_poly.type
_entity_poly.pdbx_seq_one_letter_code
_entity_poly.pdbx_strand_id
1 'polypeptide(L)'
;MSIILGSEHKYNTKFCKPLTYKRNIRLASVLKEIKSKLEDLGINVARPIIKNMPHCQTLWTRDSVINIDNQMLMLPLQSLETRHPDEWRTIPVDRRKVFPDFPENLEGGDVIQDHDLILVGEGKRSNKKGIQKLKKMFPKKKIIDIKHTALHLDCALMILPENRILYSKRYIKKLPKYLKDNYQCKTVESIIGKDIDPLLATNGLIIGNNIITTDQTKFKKFRNYLRKLGYNVIEIRYGNLWREQGGIRCLTQWLDKPNTQLIL
;
A
#
# COMPACT_ATOMS: atom_id res chain seq x y z
N MET A 1 -6.98 -7.35 15.09
CA MET A 1 -6.55 -7.01 13.70
C MET A 1 -5.11 -7.37 13.53
N SER A 2 -4.75 -7.89 12.38
CA SER A 2 -3.37 -8.30 12.09
C SER A 2 -2.89 -7.72 10.77
N ILE A 3 -1.65 -7.25 10.78
CA ILE A 3 -0.95 -6.74 9.62
C ILE A 3 0.33 -7.56 9.39
N ILE A 4 0.68 -7.82 8.13
CA ILE A 4 2.03 -8.22 7.79
C ILE A 4 2.84 -6.97 7.44
N LEU A 5 3.98 -6.82 8.11
CA LEU A 5 4.98 -5.80 7.85
C LEU A 5 6.16 -6.42 7.13
N GLY A 6 6.61 -5.81 6.04
CA GLY A 6 7.76 -6.25 5.27
C GLY A 6 9.03 -6.50 6.09
N SER A 7 9.93 -7.27 5.56
CA SER A 7 11.20 -7.63 6.21
C SER A 7 12.40 -7.09 5.44
N GLU A 8 13.46 -6.78 6.18
CA GLU A 8 14.80 -6.64 5.65
C GLU A 8 15.37 -8.00 5.27
N HIS A 9 16.17 -8.06 4.22
CA HIS A 9 16.76 -9.30 3.72
C HIS A 9 18.27 -9.25 3.57
N LYS A 10 18.88 -10.41 3.84
CA LYS A 10 20.21 -10.76 3.28
C LYS A 10 20.00 -11.29 1.86
N TYR A 11 20.55 -10.60 0.90
CA TYR A 11 20.28 -10.81 -0.53
C TYR A 11 20.94 -12.04 -1.10
N ASN A 12 20.26 -12.68 -2.04
CA ASN A 12 20.89 -13.50 -3.06
C ASN A 12 20.96 -12.72 -4.38
N THR A 13 22.13 -12.64 -4.94
CA THR A 13 22.61 -11.67 -5.92
C THR A 13 22.05 -11.81 -7.35
N LYS A 14 21.27 -12.84 -7.66
CA LYS A 14 20.78 -13.07 -9.02
C LYS A 14 19.72 -12.07 -9.47
N PHE A 15 18.92 -11.55 -8.54
CA PHE A 15 17.77 -10.69 -8.80
C PHE A 15 17.87 -9.30 -8.17
N CYS A 16 18.84 -9.04 -7.29
CA CYS A 16 19.00 -7.74 -6.62
C CYS A 16 20.46 -7.37 -6.39
N LYS A 17 20.72 -6.07 -6.55
CA LYS A 17 21.95 -5.49 -6.02
C LYS A 17 21.91 -5.49 -4.49
N PRO A 18 22.98 -5.93 -3.80
CA PRO A 18 23.02 -5.94 -2.35
C PRO A 18 22.80 -4.51 -1.82
N LEU A 19 21.91 -4.35 -0.84
CA LEU A 19 21.86 -3.13 -0.06
C LEU A 19 23.17 -2.98 0.71
N THR A 20 23.70 -1.79 0.76
CA THR A 20 24.87 -1.54 1.60
C THR A 20 24.50 -1.78 3.07
N TYR A 21 25.46 -2.19 3.88
CA TYR A 21 25.31 -2.43 5.32
C TYR A 21 24.59 -1.24 6.03
N LYS A 22 24.97 -0.01 5.72
CA LYS A 22 24.33 1.21 6.28
C LYS A 22 22.84 1.33 5.90
N ARG A 23 22.46 0.87 4.71
CA ARG A 23 21.07 0.88 4.23
C ARG A 23 20.22 -0.14 4.96
N ASN A 24 20.76 -1.33 5.23
CA ASN A 24 20.08 -2.39 5.98
C ASN A 24 19.80 -1.99 7.44
N ILE A 25 20.76 -1.35 8.13
CA ILE A 25 20.54 -0.87 9.50
C ILE A 25 19.43 0.17 9.55
N ARG A 26 19.38 1.10 8.60
CA ARG A 26 18.32 2.11 8.55
C ARG A 26 16.96 1.49 8.27
N LEU A 27 16.89 0.53 7.36
CA LEU A 27 15.66 -0.19 7.06
C LEU A 27 15.14 -0.96 8.28
N ALA A 28 16.00 -1.69 8.97
CA ALA A 28 15.65 -2.39 10.20
C ALA A 28 15.10 -1.44 11.28
N SER A 29 15.73 -0.26 11.44
CA SER A 29 15.26 0.77 12.37
C SER A 29 13.86 1.28 12.02
N VAL A 30 13.61 1.60 10.73
CA VAL A 30 12.29 2.05 10.26
C VAL A 30 11.23 0.98 10.48
N LEU A 31 11.53 -0.28 10.12
CA LEU A 31 10.58 -1.39 10.31
C LEU A 31 10.29 -1.64 11.79
N LYS A 32 11.29 -1.49 12.67
CA LYS A 32 11.11 -1.58 14.13
C LYS A 32 10.19 -0.46 14.64
N GLU A 33 10.39 0.77 14.17
CA GLU A 33 9.56 1.93 14.56
C GLU A 33 8.11 1.72 14.08
N ILE A 34 7.89 1.30 12.82
CA ILE A 34 6.55 0.99 12.30
C ILE A 34 5.89 -0.10 13.15
N LYS A 35 6.62 -1.20 13.44
CA LYS A 35 6.12 -2.29 14.26
C LYS A 35 5.65 -1.78 15.63
N SER A 36 6.49 -1.02 16.34
CA SER A 36 6.13 -0.44 17.63
C SER A 36 4.87 0.40 17.55
N LYS A 37 4.75 1.30 16.52
CA LYS A 37 3.57 2.14 16.36
C LYS A 37 2.30 1.36 16.05
N LEU A 38 2.39 0.26 15.33
CA LEU A 38 1.26 -0.63 15.08
C LEU A 38 0.84 -1.36 16.36
N GLU A 39 1.81 -1.86 17.14
CA GLU A 39 1.55 -2.54 18.41
C GLU A 39 0.96 -1.57 19.46
N ASP A 40 1.43 -0.32 19.53
CA ASP A 40 0.85 0.75 20.36
C ASP A 40 -0.65 1.00 20.02
N LEU A 41 -1.06 0.72 18.78
CA LEU A 41 -2.45 0.82 18.32
C LEU A 41 -3.23 -0.51 18.46
N GLY A 42 -2.68 -1.50 19.16
CA GLY A 42 -3.32 -2.81 19.36
C GLY A 42 -3.35 -3.71 18.12
N ILE A 43 -2.49 -3.46 17.13
CA ILE A 43 -2.40 -4.25 15.92
C ILE A 43 -1.35 -5.37 16.07
N ASN A 44 -1.74 -6.61 15.83
CA ASN A 44 -0.80 -7.72 15.77
C ASN A 44 0.06 -7.63 14.51
N VAL A 45 1.38 -7.66 14.66
CA VAL A 45 2.30 -7.54 13.53
C VAL A 45 2.96 -8.86 13.22
N ALA A 46 2.62 -9.44 12.08
CA ALA A 46 3.31 -10.59 11.50
C ALA A 46 4.48 -10.14 10.60
N ARG A 47 5.43 -11.03 10.38
CA ARG A 47 6.57 -10.81 9.48
C ARG A 47 6.62 -11.93 8.43
N PRO A 48 7.13 -11.67 7.21
CA PRO A 48 7.35 -12.71 6.22
C PRO A 48 8.22 -13.84 6.75
N ILE A 49 7.86 -15.07 6.43
CA ILE A 49 8.63 -16.26 6.79
C ILE A 49 9.58 -16.57 5.62
N ILE A 50 10.87 -16.34 5.85
CA ILE A 50 11.89 -16.51 4.83
C ILE A 50 12.72 -17.75 5.15
N LYS A 51 12.28 -18.88 4.66
CA LYS A 51 13.07 -20.12 4.68
C LYS A 51 13.37 -20.50 3.22
N ASN A 52 14.66 -20.58 2.90
CA ASN A 52 15.16 -21.14 1.63
C ASN A 52 14.72 -20.43 0.34
N MET A 53 14.41 -19.14 0.39
CA MET A 53 14.02 -18.40 -0.81
C MET A 53 14.98 -17.22 -1.06
N PRO A 54 15.53 -17.10 -2.28
CA PRO A 54 16.39 -15.98 -2.65
C PRO A 54 15.53 -14.75 -2.98
N HIS A 55 15.15 -13.96 -1.97
CA HIS A 55 14.23 -12.85 -2.19
C HIS A 55 14.86 -11.50 -2.02
N CYS A 56 14.58 -10.66 -2.98
CA CYS A 56 15.06 -9.32 -3.00
C CYS A 56 14.14 -8.32 -2.34
N GLN A 57 12.85 -8.55 -2.29
CA GLN A 57 11.92 -7.48 -1.95
C GLN A 57 10.67 -7.90 -1.14
N THR A 58 10.76 -8.90 -0.27
CA THR A 58 9.70 -9.17 0.73
C THR A 58 9.44 -7.96 1.64
N LEU A 59 10.13 -6.85 1.37
CA LEU A 59 9.87 -5.55 1.95
C LEU A 59 8.49 -5.02 1.57
N TRP A 60 8.08 -5.15 0.31
CA TRP A 60 6.87 -4.57 -0.25
C TRP A 60 5.73 -5.58 -0.24
N THR A 61 5.26 -5.94 0.96
CA THR A 61 4.23 -6.98 1.16
C THR A 61 2.89 -6.63 0.54
N ARG A 62 2.63 -5.34 0.34
CA ARG A 62 1.41 -4.84 -0.31
C ARG A 62 1.23 -5.40 -1.71
N ASP A 63 2.32 -5.52 -2.48
CA ASP A 63 2.22 -5.76 -3.91
C ASP A 63 1.86 -7.20 -4.25
N SER A 64 2.30 -8.14 -3.43
CA SER A 64 2.21 -9.59 -3.70
C SER A 64 0.91 -10.24 -3.21
N VAL A 65 0.13 -9.58 -2.38
CA VAL A 65 -1.13 -10.13 -1.86
C VAL A 65 -2.16 -9.05 -1.61
N ILE A 66 -3.44 -9.40 -1.72
CA ILE A 66 -4.56 -8.60 -1.24
C ILE A 66 -5.52 -9.46 -0.42
N ASN A 67 -6.16 -8.85 0.58
CA ASN A 67 -7.23 -9.47 1.33
C ASN A 67 -8.55 -8.78 1.00
N ILE A 68 -9.51 -9.51 0.43
CA ILE A 68 -10.86 -9.04 0.17
C ILE A 68 -11.83 -10.02 0.82
N ASP A 69 -12.64 -9.54 1.76
CA ASP A 69 -13.63 -10.34 2.49
C ASP A 69 -13.02 -11.62 3.13
N ASN A 70 -11.83 -11.49 3.72
CA ASN A 70 -11.04 -12.59 4.31
C ASN A 70 -10.58 -13.65 3.29
N GLN A 71 -10.64 -13.34 2.01
CA GLN A 71 -10.04 -14.13 0.95
C GLN A 71 -8.69 -13.50 0.56
N MET A 72 -7.63 -14.27 0.72
CA MET A 72 -6.27 -13.83 0.34
C MET A 72 -6.01 -14.19 -1.12
N LEU A 73 -5.87 -13.18 -1.96
CA LEU A 73 -5.46 -13.36 -3.35
C LEU A 73 -3.95 -13.21 -3.45
N MET A 74 -3.29 -14.20 -4.04
CA MET A 74 -1.87 -14.14 -4.37
C MET A 74 -1.71 -13.56 -5.77
N LEU A 75 -0.90 -12.54 -5.88
CA LEU A 75 -0.78 -11.76 -7.09
C LEU A 75 0.57 -12.01 -7.77
N PRO A 76 0.58 -12.28 -9.08
CA PRO A 76 1.82 -12.40 -9.82
C PRO A 76 2.47 -11.02 -9.97
N LEU A 77 3.73 -10.92 -9.54
CA LEU A 77 4.48 -9.68 -9.68
C LEU A 77 5.03 -9.55 -11.10
N GLN A 78 4.88 -8.37 -11.70
CA GLN A 78 5.22 -8.14 -13.09
C GLN A 78 6.69 -7.80 -13.34
N SER A 79 7.39 -7.31 -12.33
CA SER A 79 8.79 -6.93 -12.48
C SER A 79 9.72 -8.08 -12.10
N LEU A 80 9.89 -9.03 -13.00
CA LEU A 80 10.77 -10.18 -12.80
C LEU A 80 12.26 -9.82 -12.67
N GLU A 81 12.66 -8.63 -13.10
CA GLU A 81 14.06 -8.18 -12.96
C GLU A 81 14.43 -7.87 -11.50
N THR A 82 13.47 -7.42 -10.70
CA THR A 82 13.69 -6.97 -9.33
C THR A 82 12.85 -7.73 -8.29
N ARG A 83 11.91 -8.55 -8.73
CA ARG A 83 10.95 -9.26 -7.88
C ARG A 83 10.85 -10.73 -8.26
N HIS A 84 10.65 -11.58 -7.26
CA HIS A 84 10.42 -13.01 -7.49
C HIS A 84 8.90 -13.28 -7.55
N PRO A 85 8.40 -14.05 -8.55
CA PRO A 85 6.97 -14.32 -8.68
C PRO A 85 6.36 -15.02 -7.45
N ASP A 86 7.17 -15.78 -6.72
CA ASP A 86 6.75 -16.53 -5.53
C ASP A 86 6.91 -15.76 -4.21
N GLU A 87 7.16 -14.46 -4.21
CA GLU A 87 7.31 -13.67 -2.97
C GLU A 87 6.10 -13.81 -2.03
N TRP A 88 4.90 -13.99 -2.57
CA TRP A 88 3.70 -14.25 -1.80
C TRP A 88 3.80 -15.46 -0.86
N ARG A 89 4.65 -16.46 -1.19
CA ARG A 89 4.85 -17.66 -0.35
C ARG A 89 5.49 -17.36 0.99
N THR A 90 6.08 -16.17 1.15
CA THR A 90 6.65 -15.71 2.41
C THR A 90 5.59 -15.18 3.38
N ILE A 91 4.38 -14.91 2.89
CA ILE A 91 3.28 -14.37 3.69
C ILE A 91 2.72 -15.46 4.61
N PRO A 92 2.68 -15.24 5.94
CA PRO A 92 2.20 -16.21 6.90
C PRO A 92 0.67 -16.25 6.95
N VAL A 93 0.04 -16.85 5.95
CA VAL A 93 -1.42 -17.00 5.86
C VAL A 93 -1.82 -18.48 5.83
N ASP A 94 -3.05 -18.75 6.26
CA ASP A 94 -3.64 -20.08 6.09
C ASP A 94 -3.87 -20.33 4.59
N ARG A 95 -3.11 -21.25 4.04
CA ARG A 95 -3.12 -21.57 2.60
C ARG A 95 -4.45 -22.11 2.10
N ARG A 96 -5.32 -22.60 2.98
CA ARG A 96 -6.68 -23.03 2.63
C ARG A 96 -7.59 -21.87 2.23
N LYS A 97 -7.23 -20.64 2.63
CA LYS A 97 -7.95 -19.40 2.28
C LYS A 97 -7.28 -18.64 1.15
N VAL A 98 -6.30 -19.26 0.50
CA VAL A 98 -5.51 -18.65 -0.57
C VAL A 98 -6.12 -19.05 -1.90
N PHE A 99 -6.33 -18.09 -2.76
CA PHE A 99 -6.59 -18.32 -4.17
C PHE A 99 -5.25 -18.24 -4.90
N PRO A 100 -4.57 -19.39 -5.17
CA PRO A 100 -3.40 -19.43 -6.03
C PRO A 100 -3.83 -19.11 -7.45
N ASP A 101 -2.92 -18.56 -8.23
CA ASP A 101 -3.07 -18.35 -9.65
C ASP A 101 -4.07 -17.26 -10.05
N PHE A 102 -3.78 -16.04 -9.62
CA PHE A 102 -4.35 -14.89 -10.30
C PHE A 102 -3.47 -14.64 -11.56
N PRO A 103 -3.83 -15.19 -12.73
CA PRO A 103 -2.94 -15.25 -13.89
C PRO A 103 -2.77 -13.92 -14.60
N GLU A 104 -3.48 -12.90 -14.16
CA GLU A 104 -3.56 -11.61 -14.83
C GLU A 104 -2.75 -10.55 -14.06
N ASN A 105 -2.32 -9.51 -14.78
CA ASN A 105 -1.53 -8.44 -14.18
C ASN A 105 -2.36 -7.61 -13.21
N LEU A 106 -2.17 -7.85 -11.93
CA LEU A 106 -2.71 -7.08 -10.82
C LEU A 106 -1.70 -7.09 -9.67
N GLU A 107 -1.36 -5.93 -9.15
CA GLU A 107 -0.54 -5.79 -7.94
C GLU A 107 -1.33 -5.11 -6.82
N GLY A 108 -1.10 -5.51 -5.57
CA GLY A 108 -1.91 -5.05 -4.44
C GLY A 108 -1.78 -3.56 -4.11
N GLY A 109 -0.69 -2.90 -4.54
CA GLY A 109 -0.56 -1.44 -4.44
C GLY A 109 -1.56 -0.68 -5.31
N ASP A 110 -2.11 -1.34 -6.35
CA ASP A 110 -3.16 -0.78 -7.19
C ASP A 110 -4.58 -1.04 -6.64
N VAL A 111 -4.72 -1.74 -5.49
CA VAL A 111 -6.03 -2.06 -4.91
C VAL A 111 -6.23 -1.28 -3.61
N ILE A 112 -7.23 -0.40 -3.60
CA ILE A 112 -7.63 0.39 -2.44
C ILE A 112 -9.08 0.04 -2.11
N GLN A 113 -9.33 -0.37 -0.86
CA GLN A 113 -10.64 -0.80 -0.40
C GLN A 113 -11.23 0.21 0.57
N ASP A 114 -12.52 0.48 0.40
CA ASP A 114 -13.34 1.26 1.31
C ASP A 114 -14.74 0.63 1.40
N HIS A 115 -14.99 -0.13 2.46
CA HIS A 115 -16.23 -0.91 2.64
C HIS A 115 -16.48 -1.86 1.44
N ASP A 116 -17.58 -1.65 0.71
CA ASP A 116 -17.94 -2.43 -0.47
C ASP A 116 -17.39 -1.84 -1.78
N LEU A 117 -16.74 -0.68 -1.69
CA LEU A 117 -16.04 -0.08 -2.81
C LEU A 117 -14.60 -0.58 -2.89
N ILE A 118 -14.18 -0.94 -4.08
CA ILE A 118 -12.78 -1.25 -4.41
C ILE A 118 -12.36 -0.36 -5.58
N LEU A 119 -11.36 0.48 -5.34
CA LEU A 119 -10.69 1.22 -6.41
C LEU A 119 -9.52 0.40 -6.93
N VAL A 120 -9.43 0.26 -8.25
CA VAL A 120 -8.34 -0.51 -8.87
C VAL A 120 -7.61 0.35 -9.89
N GLY A 121 -6.29 0.46 -9.73
CA GLY A 121 -5.43 1.17 -10.66
C GLY A 121 -5.26 0.44 -11.98
N GLU A 122 -5.42 1.16 -13.10
CA GLU A 122 -5.00 0.75 -14.43
C GLU A 122 -3.75 1.56 -14.79
N GLY A 123 -2.59 0.90 -14.77
CA GLY A 123 -1.29 1.56 -14.91
C GLY A 123 -0.19 0.63 -15.42
N LYS A 124 1.02 0.84 -14.94
CA LYS A 124 2.20 0.06 -15.36
C LYS A 124 2.21 -1.37 -14.82
N ARG A 125 1.59 -1.58 -13.65
CA ARG A 125 1.66 -2.83 -12.89
C ARG A 125 0.38 -3.65 -12.98
N SER A 126 -0.75 -2.99 -13.14
CA SER A 126 -2.06 -3.65 -13.29
C SER A 126 -2.73 -3.24 -14.59
N ASN A 127 -3.42 -4.18 -15.21
CA ASN A 127 -4.07 -3.98 -16.50
C ASN A 127 -5.58 -4.32 -16.47
N LYS A 128 -6.28 -4.01 -17.57
CA LYS A 128 -7.71 -4.27 -17.71
C LYS A 128 -8.10 -5.73 -17.46
N LYS A 129 -7.26 -6.70 -17.87
CA LYS A 129 -7.59 -8.13 -17.71
C LYS A 129 -7.60 -8.49 -16.22
N GLY A 130 -6.59 -8.05 -15.45
CA GLY A 130 -6.53 -8.22 -14.00
C GLY A 130 -7.74 -7.59 -13.31
N ILE A 131 -8.12 -6.37 -13.69
CA ILE A 131 -9.31 -5.69 -13.16
C ILE A 131 -10.60 -6.46 -13.47
N GLN A 132 -10.77 -6.93 -14.71
CA GLN A 132 -11.94 -7.72 -15.12
C GLN A 132 -12.02 -9.05 -14.37
N LYS A 133 -10.89 -9.72 -14.14
CA LYS A 133 -10.82 -10.94 -13.33
C LYS A 133 -11.29 -10.66 -11.90
N LEU A 134 -10.80 -9.57 -11.29
CA LEU A 134 -11.21 -9.17 -9.95
C LEU A 134 -12.72 -8.89 -9.87
N LYS A 135 -13.28 -8.19 -10.88
CA LYS A 135 -14.73 -7.93 -10.98
C LYS A 135 -15.55 -9.23 -11.04
N LYS A 136 -15.07 -10.22 -11.77
CA LYS A 136 -15.75 -11.54 -11.86
C LYS A 136 -15.67 -12.31 -10.54
N MET A 137 -14.56 -12.21 -9.80
CA MET A 137 -14.39 -12.89 -8.51
C MET A 137 -15.24 -12.26 -7.40
N PHE A 138 -15.45 -10.94 -7.46
CA PHE A 138 -16.21 -10.20 -6.45
C PHE A 138 -17.39 -9.44 -7.04
N PRO A 139 -18.41 -10.14 -7.60
CA PRO A 139 -19.52 -9.50 -8.32
C PRO A 139 -20.42 -8.63 -7.42
N LYS A 140 -20.37 -8.84 -6.09
CA LYS A 140 -21.12 -8.04 -5.12
C LYS A 140 -20.42 -6.75 -4.73
N LYS A 141 -19.12 -6.60 -5.05
CA LYS A 141 -18.35 -5.38 -4.76
C LYS A 141 -18.49 -4.36 -5.88
N LYS A 142 -18.54 -3.09 -5.51
CA LYS A 142 -18.43 -2.00 -6.46
C LYS A 142 -16.97 -1.77 -6.81
N ILE A 143 -16.52 -2.25 -7.96
CA ILE A 143 -15.14 -2.12 -8.41
C ILE A 143 -15.04 -1.04 -9.48
N ILE A 144 -14.24 0.00 -9.20
CA ILE A 144 -14.04 1.17 -10.06
C ILE A 144 -12.58 1.25 -10.51
N ASP A 145 -12.38 1.28 -11.83
CA ASP A 145 -11.05 1.42 -12.44
C ASP A 145 -10.61 2.89 -12.46
N ILE A 146 -9.35 3.13 -12.12
CA ILE A 146 -8.72 4.46 -12.16
C ILE A 146 -7.44 4.39 -12.97
N LYS A 147 -7.41 5.11 -14.11
CA LYS A 147 -6.18 5.26 -14.90
C LYS A 147 -5.20 6.19 -14.21
N HIS A 148 -3.95 5.75 -14.08
CA HIS A 148 -2.88 6.52 -13.48
C HIS A 148 -1.52 6.27 -14.13
N THR A 149 -0.56 7.15 -13.83
CA THR A 149 0.83 7.06 -14.31
C THR A 149 1.85 6.88 -13.17
N ALA A 150 1.39 6.78 -11.92
CA ALA A 150 2.23 6.43 -10.77
C ALA A 150 2.70 4.97 -10.85
N LEU A 151 3.58 4.57 -9.95
CA LEU A 151 3.98 3.16 -9.82
C LEU A 151 2.77 2.28 -9.48
N HIS A 152 2.04 2.65 -8.43
CA HIS A 152 0.77 2.08 -8.01
C HIS A 152 -0.24 3.17 -7.68
N LEU A 153 -1.52 2.83 -7.64
CA LEU A 153 -2.60 3.76 -7.32
C LEU A 153 -2.44 4.35 -5.92
N ASP A 154 -2.04 3.57 -4.92
CA ASP A 154 -1.87 4.00 -3.54
C ASP A 154 -0.71 4.99 -3.34
N CYS A 155 0.19 5.11 -4.31
CA CYS A 155 1.21 6.17 -4.33
C CYS A 155 0.64 7.54 -4.73
N ALA A 156 -0.57 7.58 -5.29
CA ALA A 156 -1.18 8.78 -5.85
C ALA A 156 -2.62 9.06 -5.38
N LEU A 157 -3.23 8.14 -4.61
CA LEU A 157 -4.57 8.28 -4.08
C LEU A 157 -4.69 7.66 -2.68
N MET A 158 -5.43 8.32 -1.80
CA MET A 158 -5.76 7.87 -0.45
C MET A 158 -7.24 8.12 -0.21
N ILE A 159 -7.95 7.13 0.35
CA ILE A 159 -9.31 7.30 0.87
C ILE A 159 -9.20 7.48 2.38
N LEU A 160 -9.77 8.55 2.88
CA LEU A 160 -9.86 8.87 4.29
C LEU A 160 -11.28 8.60 4.81
N PRO A 161 -11.46 8.37 6.12
CA PRO A 161 -12.79 8.38 6.74
C PRO A 161 -13.62 9.61 6.34
N GLU A 162 -14.94 9.55 6.59
CA GLU A 162 -15.89 10.60 6.26
C GLU A 162 -15.96 10.95 4.77
N ASN A 163 -15.82 9.93 3.91
CA ASN A 163 -15.95 10.04 2.45
C ASN A 163 -15.01 11.11 1.86
N ARG A 164 -13.75 11.10 2.24
CA ARG A 164 -12.74 12.00 1.68
C ARG A 164 -11.74 11.26 0.79
N ILE A 165 -11.41 11.86 -0.34
CA ILE A 165 -10.35 11.38 -1.24
C ILE A 165 -9.29 12.47 -1.41
N LEU A 166 -8.04 12.12 -1.11
CA LEU A 166 -6.87 12.91 -1.47
C LEU A 166 -6.15 12.23 -2.62
N TYR A 167 -5.93 12.94 -3.71
CA TYR A 167 -5.29 12.37 -4.89
C TYR A 167 -4.37 13.35 -5.59
N SER A 168 -3.39 12.83 -6.32
CA SER A 168 -2.51 13.63 -7.16
C SER A 168 -3.07 13.79 -8.56
N LYS A 169 -3.34 15.01 -8.97
CA LYS A 169 -3.74 15.34 -10.35
C LYS A 169 -2.58 15.15 -11.34
N ARG A 170 -1.35 15.16 -10.87
CA ARG A 170 -0.16 14.86 -11.70
C ARG A 170 -0.21 13.43 -12.24
N TYR A 171 -0.61 12.48 -11.40
CA TYR A 171 -0.63 11.05 -11.73
C TYR A 171 -2.02 10.52 -12.12
N ILE A 172 -3.10 11.16 -11.65
CA ILE A 172 -4.49 10.78 -11.96
C ILE A 172 -5.17 11.97 -12.65
N LYS A 173 -5.22 11.94 -13.98
CA LYS A 173 -5.74 13.08 -14.78
C LYS A 173 -7.25 13.25 -14.66
N LYS A 174 -7.98 12.15 -14.45
CA LYS A 174 -9.44 12.16 -14.37
C LYS A 174 -9.93 11.18 -13.31
N LEU A 175 -10.62 11.69 -12.29
CA LEU A 175 -11.35 10.84 -11.36
C LEU A 175 -12.70 10.43 -11.98
N PRO A 176 -13.13 9.17 -11.77
CA PRO A 176 -14.47 8.71 -12.12
C PRO A 176 -15.56 9.61 -11.52
N LYS A 177 -16.68 9.78 -12.27
CA LYS A 177 -17.81 10.62 -11.83
C LYS A 177 -18.35 10.18 -10.47
N TYR A 178 -18.53 8.87 -10.29
CA TYR A 178 -18.99 8.32 -9.01
C TYR A 178 -18.21 8.82 -7.79
N LEU A 179 -16.87 8.89 -7.88
CA LEU A 179 -16.04 9.35 -6.77
C LEU A 179 -16.25 10.84 -6.49
N LYS A 180 -16.44 11.65 -7.53
CA LYS A 180 -16.70 13.09 -7.37
C LYS A 180 -18.08 13.36 -6.76
N ASP A 181 -19.05 12.51 -7.06
CA ASP A 181 -20.42 12.67 -6.58
C ASP A 181 -20.59 12.17 -5.13
N ASN A 182 -19.75 11.23 -4.68
CA ASN A 182 -19.91 10.56 -3.38
C ASN A 182 -18.80 10.86 -2.37
N TYR A 183 -17.71 11.51 -2.79
CA TYR A 183 -16.55 11.82 -1.94
C TYR A 183 -16.14 13.29 -2.05
N GLN A 184 -15.68 13.84 -0.94
CA GLN A 184 -15.01 15.15 -0.91
C GLN A 184 -13.60 14.99 -1.49
N CYS A 185 -13.44 15.27 -2.77
CA CYS A 185 -12.19 15.07 -3.49
C CYS A 185 -11.31 16.32 -3.45
N LYS A 186 -10.05 16.18 -3.00
CA LYS A 186 -9.06 17.26 -3.00
C LYS A 186 -7.73 16.82 -3.57
N THR A 187 -7.09 17.70 -4.34
CA THR A 187 -5.78 17.38 -4.92
C THR A 187 -4.66 17.63 -3.92
N VAL A 188 -3.67 16.73 -3.91
CA VAL A 188 -2.47 16.86 -3.05
C VAL A 188 -1.70 18.12 -3.39
N GLU A 189 -1.60 18.46 -4.68
CA GLU A 189 -0.90 19.67 -5.17
C GLU A 189 -1.52 20.97 -4.64
N SER A 190 -2.83 20.99 -4.36
CA SER A 190 -3.47 22.16 -3.74
C SER A 190 -3.09 22.35 -2.25
N ILE A 191 -2.50 21.33 -1.64
CA ILE A 191 -2.10 21.32 -0.23
C ILE A 191 -0.61 21.61 -0.10
N ILE A 192 0.23 20.90 -0.88
CA ILE A 192 1.69 20.98 -0.74
C ILE A 192 2.34 22.01 -1.66
N GLY A 193 1.67 22.39 -2.74
CA GLY A 193 2.19 23.24 -3.82
C GLY A 193 2.44 22.45 -5.10
N LYS A 194 2.33 23.12 -6.25
CA LYS A 194 2.42 22.50 -7.59
C LYS A 194 3.84 22.02 -7.94
N ASP A 195 4.86 22.67 -7.37
CA ASP A 195 6.27 22.40 -7.66
C ASP A 195 6.81 21.17 -6.91
N ILE A 196 6.12 20.73 -5.86
CA ILE A 196 6.50 19.56 -5.08
C ILE A 196 5.93 18.32 -5.75
N ASP A 197 6.79 17.30 -5.96
CA ASP A 197 6.31 16.01 -6.42
C ASP A 197 5.46 15.34 -5.34
N PRO A 198 4.15 15.11 -5.61
CA PRO A 198 3.22 14.56 -4.65
C PRO A 198 3.34 13.04 -4.48
N LEU A 199 4.19 12.37 -5.26
CA LEU A 199 4.35 10.91 -5.19
C LEU A 199 4.68 10.47 -3.76
N LEU A 200 3.95 9.50 -3.27
CA LEU A 200 4.02 8.94 -1.90
C LEU A 200 3.43 9.85 -0.79
N ALA A 201 2.95 11.05 -1.06
CA ALA A 201 2.25 11.83 -0.05
C ALA A 201 1.02 11.07 0.49
N THR A 202 0.33 10.35 -0.39
CA THR A 202 -0.88 9.56 -0.10
C THR A 202 -0.59 8.14 0.39
N ASN A 203 0.69 7.70 0.39
CA ASN A 203 1.07 6.33 0.75
C ASN A 203 1.22 6.15 2.27
N GLY A 204 0.25 6.65 3.04
CA GLY A 204 0.11 6.42 4.47
C GLY A 204 -0.78 5.22 4.78
N LEU A 205 -0.59 4.60 5.95
CA LEU A 205 -1.45 3.56 6.47
C LEU A 205 -2.51 4.18 7.38
N ILE A 206 -3.78 3.89 7.12
CA ILE A 206 -4.91 4.40 7.87
C ILE A 206 -5.44 3.31 8.79
N ILE A 207 -5.57 3.63 10.08
CA ILE A 207 -6.10 2.77 11.13
C ILE A 207 -7.04 3.63 11.98
N GLY A 208 -8.31 3.57 11.66
CA GLY A 208 -9.26 4.46 12.30
C GLY A 208 -8.96 5.92 12.03
N ASN A 209 -8.93 6.68 13.11
CA ASN A 209 -8.54 8.08 13.05
C ASN A 209 -7.02 8.31 13.00
N ASN A 210 -6.22 7.22 13.01
CA ASN A 210 -4.77 7.29 12.97
C ASN A 210 -4.25 7.16 11.53
N ILE A 211 -3.32 8.02 11.15
CA ILE A 211 -2.61 7.96 9.86
C ILE A 211 -1.13 7.86 10.13
N ILE A 212 -0.56 6.70 9.86
CA ILE A 212 0.89 6.47 9.94
C ILE A 212 1.51 6.86 8.59
N THR A 213 2.40 7.83 8.60
CA THR A 213 3.03 8.35 7.39
C THR A 213 4.51 8.70 7.62
N THR A 214 5.19 9.14 6.58
CA THR A 214 6.62 9.48 6.67
C THR A 214 6.84 10.89 7.16
N ASP A 215 7.97 11.13 7.82
CA ASP A 215 8.41 12.44 8.34
C ASP A 215 9.00 13.37 7.26
N GLN A 216 8.98 12.99 5.98
CA GLN A 216 9.60 13.77 4.90
C GLN A 216 9.18 15.24 4.93
N THR A 217 10.16 16.13 5.00
CA THR A 217 9.94 17.58 5.12
C THR A 217 9.07 18.15 3.99
N LYS A 218 9.23 17.66 2.75
CA LYS A 218 8.43 18.08 1.61
C LYS A 218 6.92 17.86 1.81
N PHE A 219 6.51 16.91 2.68
CA PHE A 219 5.11 16.61 2.98
C PHE A 219 4.61 17.21 4.30
N LYS A 220 5.37 18.11 4.96
CA LYS A 220 4.95 18.77 6.20
C LYS A 220 3.58 19.46 6.07
N LYS A 221 3.34 20.18 4.94
CA LYS A 221 2.03 20.83 4.70
C LYS A 221 0.91 19.81 4.57
N PHE A 222 1.17 18.64 3.95
CA PHE A 222 0.19 17.56 3.83
C PHE A 222 -0.18 16.99 5.19
N ARG A 223 0.80 16.66 6.04
CA ARG A 223 0.57 16.18 7.40
C ARG A 223 -0.20 17.18 8.26
N ASN A 224 0.14 18.47 8.17
CA ASN A 224 -0.59 19.54 8.87
C ASN A 224 -2.04 19.66 8.37
N TYR A 225 -2.29 19.45 7.08
CA TYR A 225 -3.63 19.39 6.53
C TYR A 225 -4.44 18.22 7.11
N LEU A 226 -3.84 17.03 7.20
CA LEU A 226 -4.49 15.87 7.83
C LEU A 226 -4.84 16.15 9.29
N ARG A 227 -3.94 16.78 10.07
CA ARG A 227 -4.21 17.19 11.45
C ARG A 227 -5.34 18.20 11.57
N LYS A 228 -5.43 19.17 10.63
CA LYS A 228 -6.56 20.13 10.58
C LYS A 228 -7.90 19.45 10.26
N LEU A 229 -7.89 18.30 9.62
CA LEU A 229 -9.07 17.47 9.41
C LEU A 229 -9.44 16.62 10.64
N GLY A 230 -8.67 16.70 11.74
CA GLY A 230 -8.92 15.96 12.97
C GLY A 230 -8.23 14.61 13.08
N TYR A 231 -7.38 14.21 12.09
CA TYR A 231 -6.68 12.94 12.15
C TYR A 231 -5.46 12.99 13.08
N ASN A 232 -5.22 11.92 13.82
CA ASN A 232 -3.97 11.69 14.56
C ASN A 232 -2.89 11.22 13.58
N VAL A 233 -1.93 12.10 13.27
CA VAL A 233 -0.86 11.82 12.30
C VAL A 233 0.40 11.37 13.01
N ILE A 234 0.74 10.10 12.86
CA ILE A 234 1.92 9.44 13.41
C ILE A 234 3.03 9.47 12.35
N GLU A 235 4.11 10.15 12.65
CA GLU A 235 5.24 10.31 11.74
C GLU A 235 6.31 9.24 12.02
N ILE A 236 6.75 8.56 10.98
CA ILE A 236 7.85 7.58 11.01
C ILE A 236 9.10 8.22 10.43
N ARG A 237 10.23 8.05 11.10
CA ARG A 237 11.55 8.51 10.64
C ARG A 237 12.02 7.74 9.41
N TYR A 238 11.44 8.06 8.26
CA TYR A 238 11.61 7.30 7.03
C TYR A 238 12.98 7.53 6.34
N GLY A 239 13.62 8.64 6.59
CA GLY A 239 14.91 8.99 6.01
C GLY A 239 14.90 8.93 4.48
N ASN A 240 15.89 8.26 3.89
CA ASN A 240 16.04 8.13 2.44
C ASN A 240 15.34 6.89 1.83
N LEU A 241 14.54 6.14 2.60
CA LEU A 241 13.84 4.95 2.08
C LEU A 241 12.84 5.27 0.97
N TRP A 242 12.38 6.53 0.89
CA TRP A 242 11.54 6.99 -0.22
C TRP A 242 12.20 6.79 -1.61
N ARG A 243 13.55 6.71 -1.67
CA ARG A 243 14.29 6.42 -2.91
C ARG A 243 14.07 5.01 -3.43
N GLU A 244 13.58 4.11 -2.57
CA GLU A 244 13.16 2.76 -2.95
C GLU A 244 11.75 2.75 -3.58
N GLN A 245 11.17 3.93 -3.84
CA GLN A 245 9.86 4.14 -4.48
C GLN A 245 8.66 3.57 -3.74
N GLY A 246 8.74 3.39 -2.43
CA GLY A 246 7.63 2.92 -1.59
C GLY A 246 7.45 3.78 -0.33
N GLY A 247 6.26 3.76 0.24
CA GLY A 247 5.90 4.42 1.50
C GLY A 247 5.42 3.42 2.55
N ILE A 248 4.79 3.92 3.62
CA ILE A 248 4.36 3.08 4.76
C ILE A 248 3.33 2.03 4.34
N ARG A 249 2.38 2.39 3.48
CA ARG A 249 1.35 1.47 2.99
C ARG A 249 1.97 0.33 2.18
N CYS A 250 2.96 0.58 1.35
CA CYS A 250 3.64 -0.44 0.56
C CYS A 250 4.35 -1.49 1.44
N LEU A 251 4.81 -1.09 2.63
CA LEU A 251 5.47 -1.99 3.59
C LEU A 251 4.48 -2.90 4.33
N THR A 252 3.18 -2.66 4.21
CA THR A 252 2.16 -3.29 5.07
C THR A 252 1.02 -3.87 4.26
N GLN A 253 0.47 -5.02 4.70
CA GLN A 253 -0.76 -5.58 4.16
C GLN A 253 -1.62 -6.16 5.27
N TRP A 254 -2.92 -5.95 5.20
CA TRP A 254 -3.88 -6.53 6.14
C TRP A 254 -3.98 -8.04 5.94
N LEU A 255 -3.84 -8.81 7.03
CA LEU A 255 -4.08 -10.25 7.04
C LEU A 255 -5.53 -10.59 7.36
N ASP A 256 -6.17 -9.75 8.17
CA ASP A 256 -7.60 -9.82 8.49
C ASP A 256 -8.28 -8.56 7.97
N LYS A 257 -9.57 -8.62 7.72
CA LYS A 257 -10.37 -7.44 7.41
C LYS A 257 -10.28 -6.48 8.60
N PRO A 258 -9.84 -5.23 8.41
CA PRO A 258 -9.92 -4.26 9.48
C PRO A 258 -11.39 -4.14 9.89
N ASN A 259 -11.66 -4.39 11.16
CA ASN A 259 -13.01 -4.26 11.69
C ASN A 259 -13.31 -2.76 11.76
N THR A 260 -13.96 -2.23 10.73
CA THR A 260 -14.31 -0.81 10.61
C THR A 260 -15.25 -0.34 11.72
N GLN A 261 -15.84 -1.29 12.48
CA GLN A 261 -16.70 -0.97 13.64
C GLN A 261 -15.92 -0.66 14.94
N LEU A 262 -14.60 -0.86 14.99
CA LEU A 262 -13.77 -0.48 16.15
C LEU A 262 -13.20 0.94 16.04
N ILE A 263 -13.80 1.78 15.21
CA ILE A 263 -13.33 3.14 14.94
C ILE A 263 -14.47 4.12 15.27
N LEU A 264 -14.88 4.08 16.53
CA LEU A 264 -15.58 5.20 17.17
C LEU A 264 -14.77 5.67 18.36
#